data_b9bd6856f199bc20c2e312010c774b3f
#
_entry.id   b9bd6856f199bc20c2e312010c774b3f
#
_cell.length_a   1.000
_cell.length_b   1.000
_cell.length_c   1.000
_cell.angle_alpha   90.00
_cell.angle_beta   90.00
_cell.angle_gamma   90.00
#
_symmetry.space_group_name_H-M   'P 1'
#
loop_
_entity.id
_entity.type
_entity.pdbx_description
1 polymer ?
#
loop_
_entity_poly.entity_id
_entity_poly.type
_entity_poly.pdbx_seq_one_letter_code
_entity_poly.pdbx_strand_id
1 'polypeptide(L)'
;MRKIMLFSVVIVILFSISGCGKKGELGTESNPIKMYFVPSMEAGKVVTSGEAIANELEKLTGYKFKIAVPTSYAAVIEAMGASQADIGWLPTFAYILAKQKYNAEIGLTTVRYGLESYRGQFVVKADSGIESLADIEGKTIAFTDASSTSGYIYPSALLKKNGIEPAKYYFAGGHPQAMLAVYQGRADVGCSYWSPVHDGVPQDARKAVLETYPDIMEKVKPIAFTDWIPNDTVTFRYEFPEKMKNDVINALMEYSQTPAGKQSLEELYSVDGFVLAKDEDYDVVREALDALDISAEEFVK
;
A
#
# COMPACT_ATOMS: atom_id res chain seq x y z
N MET A 1 32.17 -66.01 -46.18
CA MET A 1 31.03 -65.16 -46.61
C MET A 1 30.42 -64.52 -45.35
N ARG A 2 30.76 -63.26 -45.08
CA ARG A 2 30.40 -62.57 -43.85
C ARG A 2 29.27 -61.59 -44.24
N LYS A 3 28.01 -61.81 -43.80
CA LYS A 3 26.89 -60.95 -44.05
C LYS A 3 26.95 -59.75 -43.07
N ILE A 4 27.12 -58.54 -43.61
CA ILE A 4 27.05 -57.30 -42.88
C ILE A 4 25.55 -56.89 -42.88
N MET A 5 25.02 -56.82 -41.64
CA MET A 5 23.64 -56.37 -41.38
C MET A 5 23.69 -54.88 -41.08
N LEU A 6 23.22 -54.04 -42.01
CA LEU A 6 23.04 -52.59 -41.78
C LEU A 6 21.84 -52.37 -40.87
N PHE A 7 22.05 -51.81 -39.68
CA PHE A 7 21.03 -51.31 -38.80
C PHE A 7 20.76 -49.83 -39.15
N SER A 8 19.65 -49.54 -39.78
CA SER A 8 19.18 -48.16 -40.00
C SER A 8 18.59 -47.61 -38.69
N VAL A 9 19.29 -46.68 -38.04
CA VAL A 9 18.77 -45.94 -36.90
C VAL A 9 17.91 -44.80 -37.43
N VAL A 10 16.61 -44.93 -37.29
CA VAL A 10 15.65 -43.81 -37.52
C VAL A 10 15.63 -42.91 -36.31
N ILE A 11 16.27 -41.74 -36.42
CA ILE A 11 16.22 -40.70 -35.38
C ILE A 11 14.87 -39.97 -35.55
N VAL A 12 13.90 -40.26 -34.69
CA VAL A 12 12.67 -39.49 -34.57
C VAL A 12 13.01 -38.23 -33.75
N ILE A 13 13.17 -37.10 -34.46
CA ILE A 13 13.29 -35.78 -33.81
C ILE A 13 11.88 -35.39 -33.37
N LEU A 14 11.59 -35.58 -32.08
CA LEU A 14 10.44 -34.98 -31.41
C LEU A 14 10.65 -33.47 -31.33
N PHE A 15 10.06 -32.72 -32.25
CA PHE A 15 9.88 -31.27 -32.09
C PHE A 15 8.92 -31.05 -30.93
N SER A 16 9.48 -30.79 -29.73
CA SER A 16 8.73 -30.23 -28.62
C SER A 16 8.30 -28.83 -29.03
N ILE A 17 7.09 -28.68 -29.55
CA ILE A 17 6.44 -27.37 -29.71
C ILE A 17 6.16 -26.87 -28.27
N SER A 18 7.11 -26.15 -27.70
CA SER A 18 6.85 -25.30 -26.53
C SER A 18 5.82 -24.28 -26.99
N GLY A 19 4.56 -24.60 -26.80
CA GLY A 19 3.46 -23.66 -27.00
C GLY A 19 3.60 -22.55 -25.97
N CYS A 20 4.29 -21.47 -26.33
CA CYS A 20 4.13 -20.18 -25.68
C CYS A 20 2.71 -19.76 -25.98
N GLY A 21 1.75 -20.16 -25.14
CA GLY A 21 0.37 -19.69 -25.23
C GLY A 21 0.41 -18.17 -25.20
N LYS A 22 -0.01 -17.51 -26.28
CA LYS A 22 -0.20 -16.06 -26.27
C LYS A 22 -1.14 -15.74 -25.10
N LYS A 23 -0.68 -14.95 -24.13
CA LYS A 23 -1.58 -14.37 -23.13
C LYS A 23 -2.76 -13.76 -23.90
N GLY A 24 -3.98 -14.05 -23.47
CA GLY A 24 -5.16 -13.39 -24.01
C GLY A 24 -5.06 -11.87 -23.91
N GLU A 25 -5.95 -11.18 -24.57
CA GLU A 25 -6.08 -9.73 -24.42
C GLU A 25 -6.27 -9.35 -22.96
N LEU A 26 -5.63 -8.26 -22.50
CA LEU A 26 -5.75 -7.77 -21.14
C LEU A 26 -7.22 -7.42 -20.82
N GLY A 27 -7.67 -7.74 -19.63
CA GLY A 27 -9.05 -7.51 -19.19
C GLY A 27 -10.01 -8.64 -19.55
N THR A 28 -9.50 -9.81 -20.04
CA THR A 28 -10.31 -11.02 -20.30
C THR A 28 -10.15 -12.06 -19.19
N GLU A 29 -11.00 -13.08 -19.16
CA GLU A 29 -10.90 -14.22 -18.24
C GLU A 29 -9.51 -14.90 -18.26
N SER A 30 -8.90 -15.00 -19.44
CA SER A 30 -7.57 -15.62 -19.61
C SER A 30 -6.42 -14.70 -19.25
N ASN A 31 -6.65 -13.38 -19.14
CA ASN A 31 -5.66 -12.37 -18.77
C ASN A 31 -6.35 -11.18 -18.07
N PRO A 32 -6.84 -11.37 -16.82
CA PRO A 32 -7.53 -10.31 -16.09
C PRO A 32 -6.58 -9.18 -15.70
N ILE A 33 -7.12 -7.97 -15.52
CA ILE A 33 -6.41 -6.84 -14.91
C ILE A 33 -6.10 -7.19 -13.46
N LYS A 34 -4.84 -7.11 -13.08
CA LYS A 34 -4.38 -7.47 -11.74
C LYS A 34 -4.29 -6.23 -10.87
N MET A 35 -5.15 -6.15 -9.87
CA MET A 35 -5.22 -5.04 -8.93
C MET A 35 -4.70 -5.48 -7.56
N TYR A 36 -3.59 -4.89 -7.14
CA TYR A 36 -2.89 -5.25 -5.90
C TYR A 36 -3.06 -4.18 -4.84
N PHE A 37 -3.23 -4.64 -3.61
CA PHE A 37 -3.40 -3.81 -2.42
C PHE A 37 -2.23 -4.03 -1.46
N VAL A 38 -1.73 -2.96 -0.83
CA VAL A 38 -0.71 -3.10 0.23
C VAL A 38 -1.32 -3.70 1.50
N PRO A 39 -0.58 -4.50 2.28
CA PRO A 39 -1.08 -5.11 3.51
C PRO A 39 -1.04 -4.11 4.69
N SER A 40 -1.66 -2.94 4.52
CA SER A 40 -1.67 -1.87 5.55
C SER A 40 -2.64 -2.15 6.70
N MET A 41 -3.64 -2.99 6.45
CA MET A 41 -4.69 -3.41 7.37
C MET A 41 -4.77 -4.93 7.49
N GLU A 42 -5.78 -5.45 8.17
CA GLU A 42 -6.03 -6.90 8.23
C GLU A 42 -6.30 -7.47 6.83
N ALA A 43 -5.50 -8.46 6.43
CA ALA A 43 -5.52 -9.00 5.06
C ALA A 43 -6.91 -9.51 4.63
N GLY A 44 -7.67 -10.13 5.54
CA GLY A 44 -9.03 -10.63 5.26
C GLY A 44 -9.99 -9.50 4.86
N LYS A 45 -9.94 -8.37 5.56
CA LYS A 45 -10.76 -7.19 5.23
C LYS A 45 -10.35 -6.59 3.88
N VAL A 46 -9.05 -6.47 3.63
CA VAL A 46 -8.53 -5.95 2.35
C VAL A 46 -8.96 -6.82 1.18
N VAL A 47 -8.91 -8.15 1.33
CA VAL A 47 -9.35 -9.08 0.28
C VAL A 47 -10.85 -8.92 0.02
N THR A 48 -11.69 -8.98 1.07
CA THR A 48 -13.16 -8.89 0.91
C THR A 48 -13.59 -7.58 0.24
N SER A 49 -13.08 -6.45 0.71
CA SER A 49 -13.41 -5.13 0.13
C SER A 49 -12.82 -4.97 -1.27
N GLY A 50 -11.61 -5.47 -1.52
CA GLY A 50 -10.98 -5.48 -2.83
C GLY A 50 -11.77 -6.30 -3.87
N GLU A 51 -12.31 -7.47 -3.47
CA GLU A 51 -13.20 -8.29 -4.31
C GLU A 51 -14.51 -7.57 -4.61
N ALA A 52 -15.11 -6.87 -3.65
CA ALA A 52 -16.31 -6.08 -3.88
C ALA A 52 -16.08 -4.96 -4.91
N ILE A 53 -14.95 -4.25 -4.80
CA ILE A 53 -14.54 -3.22 -5.77
C ILE A 53 -14.31 -3.86 -7.16
N ALA A 54 -13.55 -4.96 -7.24
CA ALA A 54 -13.26 -5.63 -8.49
C ALA A 54 -14.54 -6.09 -9.21
N ASN A 55 -15.48 -6.70 -8.49
CA ASN A 55 -16.76 -7.16 -9.02
C ASN A 55 -17.60 -6.01 -9.60
N GLU A 56 -17.56 -4.82 -8.97
CA GLU A 56 -18.28 -3.67 -9.51
C GLU A 56 -17.57 -3.06 -10.72
N LEU A 57 -16.25 -2.97 -10.69
CA LEU A 57 -15.47 -2.57 -11.85
C LEU A 57 -15.69 -3.48 -13.05
N GLU A 58 -15.84 -4.81 -12.85
CA GLU A 58 -16.20 -5.74 -13.92
C GLU A 58 -17.54 -5.40 -14.59
N LYS A 59 -18.55 -5.02 -13.79
CA LYS A 59 -19.87 -4.63 -14.31
C LYS A 59 -19.81 -3.31 -15.08
N LEU A 60 -19.09 -2.31 -14.54
CA LEU A 60 -19.02 -0.98 -15.12
C LEU A 60 -18.15 -0.91 -16.37
N THR A 61 -17.05 -1.68 -16.42
CA THR A 61 -16.07 -1.61 -17.51
C THR A 61 -16.16 -2.75 -18.52
N GLY A 62 -16.73 -3.89 -18.12
CA GLY A 62 -16.70 -5.14 -18.88
C GLY A 62 -15.37 -5.88 -18.84
N TYR A 63 -14.34 -5.34 -18.17
CA TYR A 63 -13.05 -6.00 -17.98
C TYR A 63 -13.10 -6.97 -16.82
N LYS A 64 -12.25 -8.01 -16.86
CA LYS A 64 -12.05 -8.95 -15.76
C LYS A 64 -10.91 -8.50 -14.84
N PHE A 65 -11.12 -8.66 -13.54
CA PHE A 65 -10.14 -8.28 -12.54
C PHE A 65 -9.71 -9.47 -11.68
N LYS A 66 -8.48 -9.42 -11.20
CA LYS A 66 -7.96 -10.33 -10.19
C LYS A 66 -7.25 -9.51 -9.13
N ILE A 67 -7.65 -9.68 -7.88
CA ILE A 67 -7.02 -8.98 -6.77
C ILE A 67 -5.95 -9.84 -6.09
N ALA A 68 -4.97 -9.17 -5.45
CA ALA A 68 -4.05 -9.80 -4.53
C ALA A 68 -3.58 -8.82 -3.45
N VAL A 69 -3.21 -9.37 -2.30
CA VAL A 69 -2.60 -8.65 -1.18
C VAL A 69 -1.26 -9.34 -0.89
N PRO A 70 -0.14 -8.84 -1.44
CA PRO A 70 1.19 -9.35 -1.15
C PRO A 70 1.58 -9.16 0.32
N THR A 71 2.71 -9.77 0.71
CA THR A 71 3.17 -9.77 2.11
C THR A 71 3.84 -8.47 2.56
N SER A 72 4.19 -7.58 1.63
CA SER A 72 4.81 -6.26 1.92
C SER A 72 4.45 -5.24 0.86
N TYR A 73 4.64 -3.97 1.16
CA TYR A 73 4.46 -2.85 0.23
C TYR A 73 5.44 -2.95 -0.95
N ALA A 74 6.70 -3.28 -0.65
CA ALA A 74 7.73 -3.49 -1.68
C ALA A 74 7.33 -4.56 -2.68
N ALA A 75 6.68 -5.65 -2.23
CA ALA A 75 6.23 -6.71 -3.14
C ALA A 75 5.16 -6.22 -4.14
N VAL A 76 4.32 -5.23 -3.78
CA VAL A 76 3.37 -4.61 -4.73
C VAL A 76 4.14 -3.80 -5.77
N ILE A 77 5.12 -2.99 -5.34
CA ILE A 77 5.95 -2.15 -6.21
C ILE A 77 6.70 -3.02 -7.23
N GLU A 78 7.38 -4.08 -6.75
CA GLU A 78 8.11 -5.03 -7.61
C GLU A 78 7.19 -5.78 -8.59
N ALA A 79 5.98 -6.15 -8.13
CA ALA A 79 4.98 -6.77 -9.01
C ALA A 79 4.53 -5.83 -10.13
N MET A 80 4.41 -4.52 -9.88
CA MET A 80 4.10 -3.53 -10.90
C MET A 80 5.25 -3.41 -11.91
N GLY A 81 6.49 -3.33 -11.45
CA GLY A 81 7.67 -3.30 -12.31
C GLY A 81 7.82 -4.53 -13.20
N ALA A 82 7.47 -5.71 -12.68
CA ALA A 82 7.48 -6.97 -13.40
C ALA A 82 6.22 -7.23 -14.27
N SER A 83 5.29 -6.27 -14.37
CA SER A 83 3.97 -6.43 -15.02
C SER A 83 3.15 -7.61 -14.47
N GLN A 84 3.36 -7.93 -13.20
CA GLN A 84 2.57 -8.89 -12.43
C GLN A 84 1.42 -8.25 -11.67
N ALA A 85 1.46 -6.93 -11.48
CA ALA A 85 0.35 -6.09 -11.07
C ALA A 85 0.15 -4.97 -12.11
N ASP A 86 -1.09 -4.74 -12.50
CA ASP A 86 -1.46 -3.71 -13.46
C ASP A 86 -1.88 -2.42 -12.75
N ILE A 87 -2.52 -2.57 -11.58
CA ILE A 87 -2.99 -1.48 -10.72
C ILE A 87 -2.49 -1.75 -9.30
N GLY A 88 -1.91 -0.74 -8.65
CA GLY A 88 -1.49 -0.75 -7.26
C GLY A 88 -2.24 0.31 -6.44
N TRP A 89 -2.82 -0.09 -5.32
CA TRP A 89 -3.28 0.85 -4.30
C TRP A 89 -2.12 1.09 -3.35
N LEU A 90 -1.45 2.24 -3.55
CA LEU A 90 -0.17 2.52 -2.94
C LEU A 90 -0.26 3.73 -2.00
N PRO A 91 0.34 3.65 -0.79
CA PRO A 91 0.59 4.86 -0.02
C PRO A 91 1.58 5.76 -0.76
N THR A 92 1.57 7.03 -0.41
CA THR A 92 2.26 8.13 -1.10
C THR A 92 3.72 7.81 -1.44
N PHE A 93 4.51 7.35 -0.46
CA PHE A 93 5.92 7.03 -0.70
C PHE A 93 6.10 5.79 -1.59
N ALA A 94 5.25 4.77 -1.43
CA ALA A 94 5.29 3.59 -2.29
C ALA A 94 4.98 3.94 -3.75
N TYR A 95 4.09 4.92 -4.01
CA TYR A 95 3.87 5.48 -5.34
C TYR A 95 5.14 6.16 -5.87
N ILE A 96 5.80 7.03 -5.08
CA ILE A 96 7.04 7.71 -5.48
C ILE A 96 8.10 6.68 -5.88
N LEU A 97 8.28 5.61 -5.10
CA LEU A 97 9.18 4.51 -5.43
C LEU A 97 8.81 3.80 -6.73
N ALA A 98 7.52 3.47 -6.91
CA ALA A 98 7.03 2.82 -8.13
C ALA A 98 7.23 3.72 -9.36
N LYS A 99 7.04 5.05 -9.21
CA LYS A 99 7.30 6.04 -10.25
C LYS A 99 8.78 6.10 -10.61
N GLN A 100 9.67 6.23 -9.64
CA GLN A 100 11.11 6.34 -9.86
C GLN A 100 11.71 5.08 -10.47
N LYS A 101 11.35 3.88 -9.96
CA LYS A 101 11.92 2.61 -10.41
C LYS A 101 11.32 2.11 -11.71
N TYR A 102 10.04 2.29 -11.90
CA TYR A 102 9.27 1.57 -12.93
C TYR A 102 8.38 2.48 -13.77
N ASN A 103 8.51 3.81 -13.64
CA ASN A 103 7.69 4.79 -14.36
C ASN A 103 6.18 4.57 -14.19
N ALA A 104 5.75 4.05 -13.03
CA ALA A 104 4.34 3.89 -12.73
C ALA A 104 3.60 5.24 -12.82
N GLU A 105 2.32 5.21 -13.17
CA GLU A 105 1.52 6.39 -13.45
C GLU A 105 0.38 6.51 -12.44
N ILE A 106 0.25 7.68 -11.83
CA ILE A 106 -0.87 7.95 -10.92
C ILE A 106 -2.15 8.19 -11.72
N GLY A 107 -3.28 7.73 -11.18
CA GLY A 107 -4.61 8.03 -11.73
C GLY A 107 -5.48 8.82 -10.77
N LEU A 108 -5.54 8.38 -9.52
CA LEU A 108 -6.41 8.94 -8.49
C LEU A 108 -5.67 9.10 -7.17
N THR A 109 -6.03 10.14 -6.43
CA THR A 109 -5.78 10.26 -4.98
C THR A 109 -7.06 9.92 -4.24
N THR A 110 -6.94 9.18 -3.14
CA THR A 110 -8.07 8.89 -2.26
C THR A 110 -8.45 10.11 -1.42
N VAL A 111 -9.74 10.25 -1.14
CA VAL A 111 -10.27 11.22 -0.17
C VAL A 111 -10.70 10.45 1.07
N ARG A 112 -10.36 10.96 2.27
CA ARG A 112 -10.75 10.38 3.55
C ARG A 112 -11.28 11.47 4.46
N TYR A 113 -12.49 11.30 4.97
CA TYR A 113 -13.15 12.29 5.85
C TYR A 113 -13.20 13.69 5.20
N GLY A 114 -13.42 13.74 3.87
CA GLY A 114 -13.43 14.97 3.08
C GLY A 114 -12.05 15.63 2.88
N LEU A 115 -10.95 14.96 3.24
CA LEU A 115 -9.59 15.47 3.13
C LEU A 115 -8.77 14.68 2.11
N GLU A 116 -7.92 15.39 1.36
CA GLU A 116 -6.96 14.82 0.41
C GLU A 116 -5.58 14.58 1.05
N SER A 117 -5.46 14.77 2.36
CA SER A 117 -4.22 14.61 3.12
C SER A 117 -4.48 14.10 4.52
N TYR A 118 -3.46 13.48 5.10
CA TYR A 118 -3.45 12.91 6.45
C TYR A 118 -2.09 13.16 7.12
N ARG A 119 -1.84 12.60 8.30
CA ARG A 119 -0.56 12.74 9.00
C ARG A 119 -0.06 11.39 9.51
N GLY A 120 1.24 11.29 9.77
CA GLY A 120 1.80 10.30 10.65
C GLY A 120 1.63 10.69 12.11
N GLN A 121 1.55 9.70 12.99
CA GLN A 121 1.53 9.91 14.44
C GLN A 121 2.54 9.01 15.15
N PHE A 122 3.02 9.47 16.29
CA PHE A 122 3.72 8.65 17.28
C PHE A 122 2.77 8.38 18.44
N VAL A 123 2.58 7.11 18.76
CA VAL A 123 1.75 6.69 19.88
C VAL A 123 2.57 5.95 20.92
N VAL A 124 2.16 6.07 22.17
CA VAL A 124 2.80 5.43 23.34
C VAL A 124 1.73 4.90 24.29
N LYS A 125 2.10 4.04 25.23
CA LYS A 125 1.19 3.70 26.33
C LYS A 125 0.89 4.93 27.17
N ALA A 126 -0.36 5.09 27.57
CA ALA A 126 -0.81 6.26 28.33
C ALA A 126 -0.05 6.44 29.67
N ASP A 127 0.39 5.34 30.27
CA ASP A 127 1.13 5.26 31.55
C ASP A 127 2.66 5.16 31.38
N SER A 128 3.19 5.34 30.16
CA SER A 128 4.62 5.15 29.86
C SER A 128 5.54 6.24 30.41
N GLY A 129 4.99 7.41 30.75
CA GLY A 129 5.79 8.60 31.06
C GLY A 129 6.45 9.29 29.87
N ILE A 130 6.21 8.81 28.62
CA ILE A 130 6.66 9.44 27.38
C ILE A 130 5.59 10.47 26.98
N GLU A 131 5.95 11.76 26.93
CA GLU A 131 4.99 12.84 26.71
C GLU A 131 5.30 13.68 25.48
N SER A 132 6.51 13.57 24.94
CA SER A 132 6.99 14.38 23.83
C SER A 132 7.85 13.58 22.84
N LEU A 133 8.12 14.18 21.69
CA LEU A 133 9.02 13.59 20.70
C LEU A 133 10.43 13.36 21.25
N ALA A 134 10.93 14.27 22.11
CA ALA A 134 12.26 14.17 22.70
C ALA A 134 12.41 12.94 23.63
N ASP A 135 11.33 12.50 24.27
CA ASP A 135 11.34 11.34 25.17
C ASP A 135 11.50 10.01 24.40
N ILE A 136 11.45 10.05 23.06
CA ILE A 136 11.65 8.88 22.18
C ILE A 136 13.14 8.48 22.12
N GLU A 137 14.05 9.38 22.49
CA GLU A 137 15.48 9.07 22.51
C GLU A 137 15.75 7.76 23.28
N GLY A 138 16.48 6.85 22.65
CA GLY A 138 16.84 5.56 23.23
C GLY A 138 15.68 4.57 23.43
N LYS A 139 14.49 4.83 22.89
CA LYS A 139 13.32 3.92 22.99
C LYS A 139 13.27 2.90 21.85
N THR A 140 12.41 1.90 22.03
CA THR A 140 12.10 0.91 20.98
C THR A 140 10.91 1.38 20.18
N ILE A 141 11.04 1.43 18.85
CA ILE A 141 9.95 1.84 17.94
C ILE A 141 9.44 0.65 17.11
N ALA A 142 8.12 0.51 17.05
CA ALA A 142 7.43 -0.32 16.08
C ALA A 142 6.95 0.54 14.91
N PHE A 143 7.62 0.46 13.77
CA PHE A 143 7.17 1.03 12.50
C PHE A 143 6.23 0.06 11.78
N THR A 144 5.47 0.56 10.81
CA THR A 144 4.48 -0.23 10.05
C THR A 144 5.15 -1.14 9.01
N ASP A 145 5.77 -0.53 7.99
CA ASP A 145 6.46 -1.17 6.86
C ASP A 145 7.52 -0.18 6.33
N ALA A 146 8.60 -0.68 5.75
CA ALA A 146 9.70 0.16 5.25
C ALA A 146 9.28 1.16 4.17
N SER A 147 8.23 0.87 3.40
CA SER A 147 7.67 1.76 2.38
C SER A 147 6.42 2.50 2.84
N SER A 148 6.09 2.45 4.13
CA SER A 148 4.93 3.18 4.68
C SER A 148 5.26 4.65 4.91
N THR A 149 4.53 5.55 4.25
CA THR A 149 4.74 7.00 4.37
C THR A 149 4.54 7.49 5.81
N SER A 150 3.37 7.23 6.41
CA SER A 150 3.03 7.68 7.77
C SER A 150 3.53 6.78 8.88
N GLY A 151 3.79 5.50 8.57
CA GLY A 151 4.23 4.52 9.56
C GLY A 151 5.74 4.36 9.66
N TYR A 152 6.52 4.98 8.75
CA TYR A 152 7.98 4.91 8.79
C TYR A 152 8.66 6.17 8.22
N ILE A 153 8.42 6.54 6.96
CA ILE A 153 9.22 7.56 6.27
C ILE A 153 9.13 8.92 6.96
N TYR A 154 7.94 9.48 7.11
CA TYR A 154 7.75 10.78 7.76
C TYR A 154 8.12 10.77 9.25
N PRO A 155 7.75 9.73 10.04
CA PRO A 155 8.25 9.60 11.40
C PRO A 155 9.78 9.58 11.50
N SER A 156 10.46 8.77 10.68
CA SER A 156 11.93 8.69 10.69
C SER A 156 12.58 10.02 10.29
N ALA A 157 11.98 10.69 9.29
CA ALA A 157 12.39 12.02 8.89
C ALA A 157 12.27 13.03 10.04
N LEU A 158 11.15 13.00 10.76
CA LEU A 158 10.92 13.89 11.91
C LEU A 158 11.89 13.60 13.06
N LEU A 159 12.19 12.34 13.35
CA LEU A 159 13.20 11.96 14.34
C LEU A 159 14.59 12.46 13.94
N LYS A 160 15.02 12.20 12.68
CA LYS A 160 16.31 12.66 12.13
C LYS A 160 16.44 14.17 12.19
N LYS A 161 15.40 14.92 11.78
CA LYS A 161 15.37 16.40 11.83
C LYS A 161 15.58 16.94 13.27
N ASN A 162 15.13 16.22 14.28
CA ASN A 162 15.26 16.60 15.68
C ASN A 162 16.47 15.97 16.37
N GLY A 163 17.32 15.21 15.66
CA GLY A 163 18.50 14.55 16.23
C GLY A 163 18.16 13.47 17.24
N ILE A 164 17.00 12.81 17.11
CA ILE A 164 16.51 11.78 18.04
C ILE A 164 16.83 10.41 17.46
N GLU A 165 17.55 9.58 18.22
CA GLU A 165 17.96 8.25 17.82
C GLU A 165 17.28 7.19 18.70
N PRO A 166 16.40 6.33 18.13
CA PRO A 166 15.85 5.21 18.88
C PRO A 166 16.93 4.16 19.16
N ALA A 167 16.87 3.48 20.32
CA ALA A 167 17.80 2.40 20.63
C ALA A 167 17.69 1.23 19.64
N LYS A 168 16.48 0.95 19.17
CA LYS A 168 16.17 -0.04 18.14
C LYS A 168 14.80 0.21 17.54
N TYR A 169 14.59 -0.33 16.35
CA TYR A 169 13.28 -0.38 15.73
C TYR A 169 13.06 -1.71 15.01
N TYR A 170 11.80 -1.99 14.65
CA TYR A 170 11.42 -3.09 13.79
C TYR A 170 10.13 -2.74 13.03
N PHE A 171 9.88 -3.46 11.95
CA PHE A 171 8.65 -3.36 11.18
C PHE A 171 7.63 -4.37 11.68
N ALA A 172 6.45 -3.88 12.06
CA ALA A 172 5.37 -4.68 12.63
C ALA A 172 4.52 -5.40 11.56
N GLY A 173 4.64 -4.99 10.28
CA GLY A 173 3.96 -5.58 9.13
C GLY A 173 2.61 -4.95 8.79
N GLY A 174 2.13 -3.96 9.57
CA GLY A 174 0.88 -3.24 9.32
C GLY A 174 0.56 -2.23 10.42
N HIS A 175 -0.38 -1.34 10.14
CA HIS A 175 -0.79 -0.30 11.11
C HIS A 175 -1.43 -0.88 12.38
N PRO A 176 -2.37 -1.84 12.30
CA PRO A 176 -2.92 -2.48 13.50
C PRO A 176 -1.85 -3.13 14.37
N GLN A 177 -0.87 -3.80 13.74
CA GLN A 177 0.22 -4.49 14.43
C GLN A 177 1.15 -3.52 15.17
N ALA A 178 1.43 -2.34 14.59
CA ALA A 178 2.21 -1.30 15.26
C ALA A 178 1.47 -0.77 16.51
N MET A 179 0.14 -0.56 16.43
CA MET A 179 -0.68 -0.17 17.58
C MET A 179 -0.68 -1.24 18.69
N LEU A 180 -0.85 -2.50 18.31
CA LEU A 180 -0.83 -3.62 19.23
C LEU A 180 0.55 -3.86 19.88
N ALA A 181 1.63 -3.54 19.16
CA ALA A 181 2.98 -3.62 19.72
C ALA A 181 3.13 -2.70 20.93
N VAL A 182 2.60 -1.48 20.85
CA VAL A 182 2.58 -0.52 21.98
C VAL A 182 1.61 -0.98 23.06
N TYR A 183 0.38 -1.31 22.70
CA TYR A 183 -0.63 -1.78 23.65
C TYR A 183 -0.14 -2.95 24.50
N GLN A 184 0.56 -3.90 23.90
CA GLN A 184 1.11 -5.09 24.56
C GLN A 184 2.46 -4.86 25.21
N GLY A 185 3.06 -3.66 25.11
CA GLY A 185 4.36 -3.34 25.68
C GLY A 185 5.56 -4.00 24.98
N ARG A 186 5.39 -4.41 23.70
CA ARG A 186 6.48 -4.94 22.87
C ARG A 186 7.34 -3.85 22.24
N ALA A 187 6.80 -2.65 22.14
CA ALA A 187 7.49 -1.42 21.78
C ALA A 187 7.07 -0.29 22.71
N ASP A 188 7.97 0.66 22.93
CA ASP A 188 7.69 1.87 23.71
C ASP A 188 6.86 2.85 22.87
N VAL A 189 7.14 2.91 21.56
CA VAL A 189 6.55 3.84 20.61
C VAL A 189 6.06 3.07 19.38
N GLY A 190 4.92 3.46 18.84
CA GLY A 190 4.39 2.99 17.57
C GLY A 190 4.18 4.14 16.59
N CYS A 191 4.43 3.90 15.32
CA CYS A 191 4.18 4.88 14.26
C CYS A 191 3.08 4.39 13.32
N SER A 192 2.16 5.30 12.95
CA SER A 192 1.01 4.95 12.13
C SER A 192 0.36 6.18 11.51
N TYR A 193 -0.72 5.99 10.74
CA TYR A 193 -1.53 7.09 10.21
C TYR A 193 -2.42 7.71 11.27
N TRP A 194 -2.75 8.98 11.04
CA TRP A 194 -3.72 9.77 11.79
C TRP A 194 -4.50 10.69 10.84
N SER A 195 -5.79 10.77 11.05
CA SER A 195 -6.68 11.77 10.46
C SER A 195 -7.47 12.48 11.56
N PRO A 196 -8.01 13.68 11.32
CA PRO A 196 -8.81 14.40 12.29
C PRO A 196 -9.99 13.57 12.81
N VAL A 197 -10.46 13.92 14.01
CA VAL A 197 -11.68 13.35 14.58
C VAL A 197 -12.86 13.61 13.63
N HIS A 198 -13.58 12.55 13.30
CA HIS A 198 -14.79 12.62 12.48
C HIS A 198 -15.95 12.01 13.28
N ASP A 199 -17.08 12.71 13.35
CA ASP A 199 -18.25 12.31 14.16
C ASP A 199 -17.93 11.94 15.61
N GLY A 200 -16.98 12.66 16.23
CA GLY A 200 -16.55 12.41 17.62
C GLY A 200 -15.66 11.20 17.83
N VAL A 201 -15.28 10.47 16.75
CA VAL A 201 -14.42 9.29 16.80
C VAL A 201 -13.05 9.62 16.23
N PRO A 202 -11.93 9.29 16.94
CA PRO A 202 -10.58 9.37 16.39
C PRO A 202 -10.44 8.51 15.14
N GLN A 203 -9.93 9.10 14.06
CA GLN A 203 -9.76 8.43 12.78
C GLN A 203 -8.27 8.07 12.57
N ASP A 204 -7.80 7.10 13.34
CA ASP A 204 -6.43 6.60 13.26
C ASP A 204 -6.38 5.07 13.39
N ALA A 205 -5.17 4.51 13.31
CA ALA A 205 -4.98 3.06 13.29
C ALA A 205 -5.46 2.33 14.55
N ARG A 206 -5.67 3.01 15.67
CA ARG A 206 -6.26 2.40 16.87
C ARG A 206 -7.71 1.97 16.64
N LYS A 207 -8.45 2.70 15.77
CA LYS A 207 -9.81 2.34 15.36
C LYS A 207 -9.85 0.92 14.74
N ALA A 208 -8.83 0.53 14.01
CA ALA A 208 -8.79 -0.78 13.33
C ALA A 208 -8.77 -1.99 14.28
N VAL A 209 -8.39 -1.77 15.53
CA VAL A 209 -8.31 -2.84 16.56
C VAL A 209 -9.29 -2.63 17.71
N LEU A 210 -10.14 -1.60 17.64
CA LEU A 210 -11.05 -1.21 18.72
C LEU A 210 -12.07 -2.29 19.07
N GLU A 211 -12.54 -3.06 18.09
CA GLU A 211 -13.49 -4.16 18.31
C GLU A 211 -12.89 -5.25 19.20
N THR A 212 -11.60 -5.58 19.01
CA THR A 212 -10.90 -6.61 19.77
C THR A 212 -10.29 -6.06 21.07
N TYR A 213 -9.91 -4.79 21.09
CA TYR A 213 -9.28 -4.09 22.20
C TYR A 213 -10.04 -2.79 22.53
N PRO A 214 -11.23 -2.86 23.18
CA PRO A 214 -12.10 -1.71 23.37
C PRO A 214 -11.49 -0.55 24.16
N ASP A 215 -10.49 -0.83 24.99
CA ASP A 215 -9.77 0.13 25.83
C ASP A 215 -8.51 0.73 25.17
N ILE A 216 -8.25 0.41 23.88
CA ILE A 216 -7.02 0.87 23.23
C ILE A 216 -6.93 2.40 23.14
N MET A 217 -8.06 3.09 22.97
CA MET A 217 -8.10 4.56 22.91
C MET A 217 -7.65 5.22 24.21
N GLU A 218 -7.89 4.54 25.35
CA GLU A 218 -7.48 5.00 26.68
C GLU A 218 -6.03 4.61 26.99
N LYS A 219 -5.62 3.40 26.59
CA LYS A 219 -4.31 2.83 26.90
C LYS A 219 -3.18 3.26 25.99
N VAL A 220 -3.50 3.69 24.76
CA VAL A 220 -2.52 4.12 23.76
C VAL A 220 -2.89 5.53 23.31
N LYS A 221 -1.99 6.50 23.56
CA LYS A 221 -2.21 7.91 23.22
C LYS A 221 -1.21 8.42 22.18
N PRO A 222 -1.61 9.33 21.27
CA PRO A 222 -0.67 10.04 20.42
C PRO A 222 0.09 11.09 21.25
N ILE A 223 1.37 11.30 20.93
CA ILE A 223 2.24 12.32 21.56
C ILE A 223 2.79 13.33 20.55
N ALA A 224 2.88 12.96 19.28
CA ALA A 224 3.39 13.82 18.22
C ALA A 224 2.82 13.44 16.88
N PHE A 225 2.82 14.40 15.94
CA PHE A 225 2.34 14.24 14.56
C PHE A 225 3.39 14.74 13.58
N THR A 226 3.45 14.12 12.41
CA THR A 226 4.29 14.58 11.29
C THR A 226 3.64 15.79 10.59
N ASP A 227 4.29 16.32 9.56
CA ASP A 227 3.65 17.21 8.59
C ASP A 227 2.55 16.48 7.80
N TRP A 228 1.72 17.24 7.06
CA TRP A 228 0.67 16.70 6.22
C TRP A 228 1.26 15.90 5.05
N ILE A 229 0.61 14.81 4.71
CA ILE A 229 0.98 13.84 3.69
C ILE A 229 -0.18 13.76 2.70
N PRO A 230 0.01 13.95 1.40
CA PRO A 230 -1.04 13.65 0.40
C PRO A 230 -1.53 12.21 0.57
N ASN A 231 -2.82 11.98 0.38
CA ASN A 231 -3.41 10.65 0.56
C ASN A 231 -2.87 9.62 -0.45
N ASP A 232 -3.20 8.36 -0.17
CA ASP A 232 -2.81 7.20 -0.97
C ASP A 232 -3.38 7.26 -2.39
N THR A 233 -2.75 6.51 -3.28
CA THR A 233 -2.97 6.58 -4.73
C THR A 233 -3.59 5.32 -5.28
N VAL A 234 -4.36 5.46 -6.37
CA VAL A 234 -4.59 4.38 -7.34
C VAL A 234 -3.63 4.60 -8.50
N THR A 235 -2.65 3.72 -8.58
CA THR A 235 -1.48 3.81 -9.47
C THR A 235 -1.53 2.70 -10.51
N PHE A 236 -1.19 3.04 -11.75
CA PHE A 236 -1.13 2.12 -12.88
C PHE A 236 0.32 1.82 -13.23
N ARG A 237 0.63 0.58 -13.65
CA ARG A 237 1.97 0.26 -14.14
C ARG A 237 2.30 1.04 -15.41
N TYR A 238 3.57 1.18 -15.70
CA TYR A 238 4.03 1.74 -16.97
C TYR A 238 3.41 1.00 -18.17
N GLU A 239 3.09 1.76 -19.22
CA GLU A 239 2.43 1.24 -20.43
C GLU A 239 1.11 0.50 -20.18
N PHE A 240 0.40 0.80 -19.09
CA PHE A 240 -0.99 0.32 -18.98
C PHE A 240 -1.86 1.01 -20.04
N PRO A 241 -2.74 0.28 -20.76
CA PRO A 241 -3.49 0.87 -21.87
C PRO A 241 -4.34 2.07 -21.44
N GLU A 242 -4.11 3.23 -22.04
CA GLU A 242 -4.71 4.52 -21.66
C GLU A 242 -6.23 4.48 -21.62
N LYS A 243 -6.86 3.81 -22.62
CA LYS A 243 -8.31 3.64 -22.61
C LYS A 243 -8.78 2.87 -21.38
N MET A 244 -8.12 1.77 -21.02
CA MET A 244 -8.50 0.97 -19.85
C MET A 244 -8.27 1.75 -18.57
N LYS A 245 -7.18 2.55 -18.47
CA LYS A 245 -6.89 3.44 -17.34
C LYS A 245 -8.05 4.41 -17.13
N ASN A 246 -8.48 5.09 -18.19
CA ASN A 246 -9.58 6.05 -18.11
C ASN A 246 -10.91 5.37 -17.76
N ASP A 247 -11.19 4.20 -18.31
CA ASP A 247 -12.39 3.43 -17.98
C ASP A 247 -12.40 3.03 -16.49
N VAL A 248 -11.27 2.56 -15.95
CA VAL A 248 -11.14 2.19 -14.54
C VAL A 248 -11.26 3.41 -13.62
N ILE A 249 -10.61 4.53 -13.97
CA ILE A 249 -10.71 5.79 -13.22
C ILE A 249 -12.16 6.23 -13.12
N ASN A 250 -12.87 6.30 -14.26
CA ASN A 250 -14.26 6.72 -14.29
C ASN A 250 -15.16 5.77 -13.48
N ALA A 251 -14.95 4.45 -13.62
CA ALA A 251 -15.71 3.45 -12.87
C ALA A 251 -15.48 3.54 -11.35
N LEU A 252 -14.24 3.79 -10.88
CA LEU A 252 -13.95 4.01 -9.46
C LEU A 252 -14.61 5.29 -8.93
N MET A 253 -14.55 6.38 -9.70
CA MET A 253 -15.21 7.64 -9.33
C MET A 253 -16.72 7.47 -9.26
N GLU A 254 -17.34 6.78 -10.22
CA GLU A 254 -18.77 6.47 -10.23
C GLU A 254 -19.15 5.58 -9.04
N TYR A 255 -18.41 4.49 -8.82
CA TYR A 255 -18.66 3.55 -7.74
C TYR A 255 -18.58 4.20 -6.37
N SER A 256 -17.62 5.10 -6.14
CA SER A 256 -17.47 5.83 -4.88
C SER A 256 -18.71 6.66 -4.48
N GLN A 257 -19.57 7.00 -5.43
CA GLN A 257 -20.80 7.75 -5.16
C GLN A 257 -21.97 6.85 -4.77
N THR A 258 -21.87 5.54 -4.97
CA THR A 258 -22.93 4.58 -4.63
C THR A 258 -22.88 4.20 -3.14
N PRO A 259 -24.02 3.80 -2.51
CA PRO A 259 -24.00 3.30 -1.14
C PRO A 259 -23.07 2.10 -0.93
N ALA A 260 -23.04 1.15 -1.88
CA ALA A 260 -22.16 -0.02 -1.81
C ALA A 260 -20.69 0.38 -1.95
N GLY A 261 -20.38 1.35 -2.82
CA GLY A 261 -19.03 1.87 -3.00
C GLY A 261 -18.53 2.57 -1.74
N LYS A 262 -19.34 3.43 -1.14
CA LYS A 262 -18.99 4.10 0.13
C LYS A 262 -18.69 3.10 1.22
N GLN A 263 -19.50 2.05 1.36
CA GLN A 263 -19.27 1.02 2.36
C GLN A 263 -17.97 0.25 2.11
N SER A 264 -17.76 -0.31 0.90
CA SER A 264 -16.58 -1.13 0.63
C SER A 264 -15.27 -0.33 0.64
N LEU A 265 -15.29 0.94 0.22
CA LEU A 265 -14.13 1.83 0.25
C LEU A 265 -13.80 2.28 1.68
N GLU A 266 -14.81 2.55 2.51
CA GLU A 266 -14.63 2.84 3.95
C GLU A 266 -14.03 1.61 4.66
N GLU A 267 -14.56 0.40 4.42
CA GLU A 267 -14.06 -0.84 5.02
C GLU A 267 -12.64 -1.18 4.56
N LEU A 268 -12.28 -0.82 3.32
CA LEU A 268 -10.95 -1.07 2.77
C LEU A 268 -9.88 -0.24 3.48
N TYR A 269 -9.94 1.08 3.33
CA TYR A 269 -8.92 2.01 3.83
C TYR A 269 -9.53 3.34 4.31
N SER A 270 -10.77 3.34 4.78
CA SER A 270 -11.53 4.53 5.18
C SER A 270 -11.58 5.60 4.08
N VAL A 271 -11.75 5.16 2.83
CA VAL A 271 -11.86 6.02 1.66
C VAL A 271 -13.33 6.40 1.44
N ASP A 272 -13.63 7.68 1.30
CA ASP A 272 -14.97 8.18 1.03
C ASP A 272 -15.13 8.76 -0.39
N GLY A 273 -14.02 8.81 -1.16
CA GLY A 273 -14.04 9.26 -2.53
C GLY A 273 -12.66 9.31 -3.18
N PHE A 274 -12.63 9.86 -4.38
CA PHE A 274 -11.42 10.05 -5.17
C PHE A 274 -11.41 11.41 -5.84
N VAL A 275 -10.20 11.93 -6.09
CA VAL A 275 -9.92 13.04 -6.99
C VAL A 275 -8.91 12.61 -8.05
N LEU A 276 -8.97 13.23 -9.23
CA LEU A 276 -7.94 13.05 -10.24
C LEU A 276 -6.61 13.57 -9.71
N ALA A 277 -5.55 12.81 -9.87
CA ALA A 277 -4.23 13.13 -9.37
C ALA A 277 -3.21 13.33 -10.49
N LYS A 278 -2.21 14.17 -10.22
CA LYS A 278 -1.03 14.36 -11.04
C LYS A 278 0.23 14.04 -10.25
N ASP A 279 1.30 13.67 -10.96
CA ASP A 279 2.58 13.35 -10.33
C ASP A 279 3.14 14.53 -9.51
N GLU A 280 2.92 15.75 -10.00
CA GLU A 280 3.38 17.01 -9.37
C GLU A 280 2.71 17.26 -8.00
N ASP A 281 1.52 16.71 -7.75
CA ASP A 281 0.82 16.85 -6.46
C ASP A 281 1.63 16.19 -5.31
N TYR A 282 2.61 15.34 -5.65
CA TYR A 282 3.47 14.59 -4.72
C TYR A 282 4.88 15.15 -4.59
N ASP A 283 5.19 16.31 -5.25
CA ASP A 283 6.51 16.95 -5.16
C ASP A 283 6.85 17.40 -3.74
N VAL A 284 5.85 17.80 -2.96
CA VAL A 284 6.04 18.15 -1.54
C VAL A 284 6.65 16.99 -0.73
N VAL A 285 6.36 15.75 -1.11
CA VAL A 285 6.93 14.56 -0.45
C VAL A 285 8.36 14.31 -0.93
N ARG A 286 8.64 14.50 -2.22
CA ARG A 286 10.00 14.41 -2.80
C ARG A 286 10.92 15.45 -2.16
N GLU A 287 10.47 16.71 -2.08
CA GLU A 287 11.20 17.79 -1.43
C GLU A 287 11.49 17.50 0.05
N ALA A 288 10.52 16.91 0.77
CA ALA A 288 10.71 16.53 2.17
C ALA A 288 11.75 15.40 2.34
N LEU A 289 11.81 14.46 1.41
CA LEU A 289 12.80 13.37 1.41
C LEU A 289 14.20 13.90 1.05
N ASP A 290 14.29 14.73 0.03
CA ASP A 290 15.56 15.35 -0.41
C ASP A 290 16.18 16.23 0.69
N ALA A 291 15.35 17.04 1.37
CA ALA A 291 15.79 17.87 2.50
C ALA A 291 16.36 17.07 3.68
N LEU A 292 16.08 15.77 3.74
CA LEU A 292 16.50 14.86 4.80
C LEU A 292 17.64 13.94 4.39
N ASP A 293 18.18 14.10 3.18
CA ASP A 293 19.18 13.19 2.61
C ASP A 293 18.69 11.73 2.60
N ILE A 294 17.36 11.55 2.44
CA ILE A 294 16.72 10.23 2.37
C ILE A 294 16.58 9.88 0.91
N SER A 295 17.48 9.04 0.39
CA SER A 295 17.31 8.45 -0.93
C SER A 295 16.18 7.42 -0.92
N ALA A 296 15.22 7.58 -1.83
CA ALA A 296 14.16 6.59 -2.01
C ALA A 296 14.72 5.17 -2.28
N GLU A 297 15.93 5.07 -2.85
CA GLU A 297 16.62 3.80 -3.15
C GLU A 297 17.08 3.04 -1.90
N GLU A 298 17.28 3.71 -0.75
CA GLU A 298 17.71 3.06 0.49
C GLU A 298 16.61 2.17 1.10
N PHE A 299 15.37 2.39 0.73
CA PHE A 299 14.20 1.70 1.31
C PHE A 299 13.70 0.50 0.50
N VAL A 300 14.36 0.16 -0.60
CA VAL A 300 13.94 -0.94 -1.50
C VAL A 300 15.07 -1.97 -1.69
N LYS A 301 15.82 -2.23 -0.62
CA LYS A 301 16.83 -3.31 -0.61
C LYS A 301 16.28 -4.60 -0.07
#